data_f4be91daf0f44137f4245821a6cd701e
#
_entry.id   f4be91daf0f44137f4245821a6cd701e
#
_cell.length_a   1.000
_cell.length_b   1.000
_cell.length_c   1.000
_cell.angle_alpha   90.00
_cell.angle_beta   90.00
_cell.angle_gamma   90.00
#
_symmetry.space_group_name_H-M   'P 1'
#
loop_
_entity.id
_entity.type
_entity.pdbx_description
1 polymer ?
#
loop_
_entity_poly.entity_id
_entity_poly.type
_entity_poly.pdbx_seq_one_letter_code
_entity_poly.pdbx_strand_id
1 'polypeptide(L)'
;MNTTVKARRSSKTKIWIDLDNSPHVPFFIPIKRELEQRGYDVVLTARDAYQVSELVDFYGLDCRKIGRHFGKNKFLKVLGVVTRALSLVPFLIKERPNLAVSHGSRAQILASSLLGIKSIVLADYEFVQDLVLFRPSWVIVPDIIPDESVGPRKNHILKYRGMKEDVYVPSFKANPSVRNELGLTDQDMVVSVRPPASEAHYHRPESDELFSVVMEYLNSQPNIKIVLLPRNARQEAEVRQKWPDLISQRRVIIPERVVDGLNLIWFSDFVVSGGGTMNREAAALGVPVYSIFRGKIGAVDRYLSEQGRLTLIESPQDVSSKIKLARRNGIGVFQSNSRPALQNILDFIIDIVELRIPKLSSSPSVL
;
A
#
# COMPACT_ATOMS: atom_id res chain seq x y z
N MET A 1 -25.93 -0.38 -55.49
CA MET A 1 -24.89 0.33 -54.71
C MET A 1 -25.08 -0.03 -53.24
N ASN A 2 -24.34 -1.06 -52.75
CA ASN A 2 -24.37 -1.46 -51.35
C ASN A 2 -23.29 -0.69 -50.59
N THR A 3 -23.70 0.33 -49.84
CA THR A 3 -22.80 1.06 -48.97
C THR A 3 -22.68 0.29 -47.64
N THR A 4 -21.63 -0.52 -47.52
CA THR A 4 -21.28 -1.22 -46.29
C THR A 4 -20.78 -0.14 -45.28
N VAL A 5 -21.64 0.25 -44.36
CA VAL A 5 -21.27 1.06 -43.21
C VAL A 5 -20.33 0.22 -42.34
N LYS A 6 -19.01 0.48 -42.45
CA LYS A 6 -18.03 -0.04 -41.52
C LYS A 6 -18.37 0.47 -40.11
N ALA A 7 -18.93 -0.41 -39.29
CA ALA A 7 -19.10 -0.14 -37.86
C ALA A 7 -17.73 0.31 -37.26
N ARG A 8 -17.63 1.57 -36.90
CA ARG A 8 -16.49 2.11 -36.12
C ARG A 8 -16.40 1.24 -34.85
N ARG A 9 -15.41 0.38 -34.73
CA ARG A 9 -15.05 -0.24 -33.45
C ARG A 9 -14.90 0.89 -32.45
N SER A 10 -15.84 1.05 -31.54
CA SER A 10 -15.70 1.93 -30.39
C SER A 10 -14.41 1.49 -29.67
N SER A 11 -13.40 2.33 -29.69
CA SER A 11 -12.20 2.06 -28.91
C SER A 11 -12.61 2.00 -27.45
N LYS A 12 -12.32 0.85 -26.80
CA LYS A 12 -12.59 0.73 -25.36
C LYS A 12 -11.94 1.89 -24.60
N THR A 13 -12.66 2.44 -23.66
CA THR A 13 -12.11 3.48 -22.76
C THR A 13 -10.95 2.88 -21.98
N LYS A 14 -9.79 3.55 -22.05
CA LYS A 14 -8.53 3.04 -21.49
C LYS A 14 -8.18 3.77 -20.20
N ILE A 15 -7.88 3.02 -19.16
CA ILE A 15 -7.47 3.51 -17.85
C ILE A 15 -6.03 3.09 -17.59
N TRP A 16 -5.17 4.04 -17.26
CA TRP A 16 -3.78 3.78 -16.91
C TRP A 16 -3.61 3.78 -15.39
N ILE A 17 -3.12 2.68 -14.83
CA ILE A 17 -2.78 2.55 -13.40
C ILE A 17 -1.26 2.51 -13.25
N ASP A 18 -0.72 3.33 -12.33
CA ASP A 18 0.71 3.38 -12.04
C ASP A 18 1.03 2.84 -10.63
N LEU A 19 1.87 1.80 -10.59
CA LEU A 19 2.30 1.09 -9.39
C LEU A 19 3.64 1.66 -8.92
N ASP A 20 3.62 2.63 -8.01
CA ASP A 20 4.81 3.37 -7.57
C ASP A 20 5.48 2.78 -6.31
N ASN A 21 4.78 1.91 -5.56
CA ASN A 21 5.28 1.32 -4.32
C ASN A 21 4.70 -0.08 -4.08
N SER A 22 5.38 -0.92 -3.30
CA SER A 22 5.01 -2.32 -3.05
C SER A 22 3.54 -2.53 -2.63
N PRO A 23 2.97 -1.76 -1.68
CA PRO A 23 1.57 -1.92 -1.30
C PRO A 23 0.54 -1.59 -2.39
N HIS A 24 0.97 -0.89 -3.46
CA HIS A 24 0.06 -0.55 -4.55
C HIS A 24 -0.26 -1.76 -5.42
N VAL A 25 0.62 -2.76 -5.47
CA VAL A 25 0.44 -3.95 -6.30
C VAL A 25 -0.81 -4.73 -5.85
N PRO A 26 -0.91 -5.26 -4.61
CA PRO A 26 -2.10 -5.99 -4.17
C PRO A 26 -3.35 -5.10 -4.14
N PHE A 27 -3.22 -3.80 -3.86
CA PHE A 27 -4.32 -2.86 -3.83
C PHE A 27 -5.01 -2.69 -5.18
N PHE A 28 -4.24 -2.57 -6.27
CA PHE A 28 -4.81 -2.33 -7.59
C PHE A 28 -5.28 -3.59 -8.32
N ILE A 29 -4.92 -4.79 -7.88
CA ILE A 29 -5.37 -6.05 -8.50
C ILE A 29 -6.90 -6.16 -8.57
N PRO A 30 -7.66 -6.04 -7.47
CA PRO A 30 -9.12 -6.12 -7.55
C PRO A 30 -9.73 -4.96 -8.34
N ILE A 31 -9.19 -3.75 -8.25
CA ILE A 31 -9.66 -2.59 -9.03
C ILE A 31 -9.49 -2.85 -10.52
N LYS A 32 -8.28 -3.30 -10.95
CA LYS A 32 -8.01 -3.66 -12.35
C LYS A 32 -8.99 -4.71 -12.84
N ARG A 33 -9.13 -5.82 -12.11
CA ARG A 33 -10.00 -6.93 -12.52
C ARG A 33 -11.45 -6.50 -12.68
N GLU A 34 -11.99 -5.73 -11.74
CA GLU A 34 -13.38 -5.25 -11.82
C GLU A 34 -13.59 -4.25 -12.96
N LEU A 35 -12.63 -3.37 -13.23
CA LEU A 35 -12.70 -2.45 -14.38
C LEU A 35 -12.68 -3.23 -15.71
N GLU A 36 -11.80 -4.23 -15.84
CA GLU A 36 -11.75 -5.08 -17.05
C GLU A 36 -13.04 -5.88 -17.25
N GLN A 37 -13.63 -6.43 -16.19
CA GLN A 37 -14.93 -7.12 -16.25
C GLN A 37 -16.07 -6.18 -16.69
N ARG A 38 -15.96 -4.89 -16.39
CA ARG A 38 -16.91 -3.85 -16.82
C ARG A 38 -16.60 -3.30 -18.23
N GLY A 39 -15.59 -3.87 -18.91
CA GLY A 39 -15.30 -3.58 -20.32
C GLY A 39 -14.28 -2.46 -20.56
N TYR A 40 -13.65 -1.92 -19.52
CA TYR A 40 -12.55 -0.98 -19.67
C TYR A 40 -11.25 -1.69 -20.06
N ASP A 41 -10.39 -0.98 -20.80
CA ASP A 41 -9.02 -1.44 -21.09
C ASP A 41 -8.09 -0.87 -20.01
N VAL A 42 -7.40 -1.74 -19.26
CA VAL A 42 -6.53 -1.29 -18.15
C VAL A 42 -5.08 -1.61 -18.47
N VAL A 43 -4.26 -0.57 -18.54
CA VAL A 43 -2.82 -0.67 -18.75
C VAL A 43 -2.05 -0.33 -17.48
N LEU A 44 -1.02 -1.13 -17.15
CA LEU A 44 -0.22 -0.95 -15.96
C LEU A 44 1.18 -0.44 -16.28
N THR A 45 1.66 0.47 -15.45
CA THR A 45 3.09 0.77 -15.33
C THR A 45 3.56 0.58 -13.90
N ALA A 46 4.81 0.20 -13.71
CA ALA A 46 5.42 0.05 -12.39
C ALA A 46 6.77 0.75 -12.33
N ARG A 47 7.12 1.28 -11.17
CA ARG A 47 8.47 1.75 -10.89
C ARG A 47 9.30 0.59 -10.36
N ASP A 48 10.51 0.41 -10.89
CA ASP A 48 11.48 -0.54 -10.34
C ASP A 48 12.07 0.01 -9.04
N ALA A 49 11.37 -0.23 -7.95
CA ALA A 49 11.72 0.27 -6.63
C ALA A 49 11.18 -0.66 -5.54
N TYR A 50 11.96 -0.84 -4.50
CA TYR A 50 11.62 -1.74 -3.40
C TYR A 50 11.31 -3.15 -3.93
N GLN A 51 10.21 -3.73 -3.55
CA GLN A 51 9.77 -5.06 -4.01
C GLN A 51 8.68 -4.98 -5.10
N VAL A 52 8.49 -3.83 -5.77
CA VAL A 52 7.40 -3.65 -6.75
C VAL A 52 7.54 -4.60 -7.93
N SER A 53 8.74 -4.68 -8.52
CA SER A 53 8.99 -5.54 -9.69
C SER A 53 8.78 -7.01 -9.37
N GLU A 54 9.23 -7.46 -8.19
CA GLU A 54 9.08 -8.84 -7.74
C GLU A 54 7.60 -9.17 -7.45
N LEU A 55 6.84 -8.24 -6.85
CA LEU A 55 5.41 -8.42 -6.62
C LEU A 55 4.61 -8.44 -7.93
N VAL A 56 4.95 -7.60 -8.90
CA VAL A 56 4.35 -7.61 -10.24
C VAL A 56 4.53 -8.99 -10.89
N ASP A 57 5.74 -9.55 -10.82
CA ASP A 57 6.05 -10.87 -11.35
C ASP A 57 5.37 -11.98 -10.54
N PHE A 58 5.36 -11.88 -9.20
CA PHE A 58 4.70 -12.82 -8.28
C PHE A 58 3.19 -12.96 -8.56
N TYR A 59 2.51 -11.83 -8.83
CA TYR A 59 1.08 -11.83 -9.17
C TYR A 59 0.79 -12.03 -10.67
N GLY A 60 1.82 -12.24 -11.50
CA GLY A 60 1.67 -12.46 -12.94
C GLY A 60 1.01 -11.30 -13.69
N LEU A 61 1.29 -10.05 -13.28
CA LEU A 61 0.67 -8.88 -13.89
C LEU A 61 1.40 -8.48 -15.17
N ASP A 62 0.63 -8.31 -16.26
CA ASP A 62 1.16 -7.64 -17.46
C ASP A 62 1.35 -6.15 -17.15
N CYS A 63 2.59 -5.76 -16.94
CA CYS A 63 2.95 -4.44 -16.44
C CYS A 63 4.25 -3.93 -17.06
N ARG A 64 4.24 -2.70 -17.56
CA ARG A 64 5.45 -2.04 -18.10
C ARG A 64 6.29 -1.46 -16.97
N LYS A 65 7.48 -2.00 -16.74
CA LYS A 65 8.42 -1.47 -15.74
C LYS A 65 9.14 -0.23 -16.30
N ILE A 66 8.88 0.96 -15.72
CA ILE A 66 9.44 2.25 -16.17
C ILE A 66 9.95 3.05 -14.98
N GLY A 67 11.24 3.39 -14.99
CA GLY A 67 11.91 4.22 -13.99
C GLY A 67 12.44 3.43 -12.80
N ARG A 68 13.40 4.04 -12.08
CA ARG A 68 14.11 3.44 -10.94
C ARG A 68 14.00 4.33 -9.71
N HIS A 69 14.40 3.80 -8.55
CA HIS A 69 14.52 4.58 -7.31
C HIS A 69 15.87 5.34 -7.28
N PHE A 70 15.85 6.62 -6.88
CA PHE A 70 17.02 7.50 -6.87
C PHE A 70 17.63 7.74 -5.47
N GLY A 71 17.33 6.87 -4.49
CA GLY A 71 17.92 6.94 -3.15
C GLY A 71 17.35 8.03 -2.24
N LYS A 72 18.10 8.44 -1.21
CA LYS A 72 17.62 9.32 -0.11
C LYS A 72 17.71 10.82 -0.41
N ASN A 73 18.59 11.24 -1.30
CA ASN A 73 18.85 12.65 -1.57
C ASN A 73 17.62 13.36 -2.14
N LYS A 74 17.23 14.49 -1.54
CA LYS A 74 16.02 15.23 -1.95
C LYS A 74 16.08 15.72 -3.42
N PHE A 75 17.24 16.22 -3.86
CA PHE A 75 17.43 16.65 -5.26
C PHE A 75 17.33 15.48 -6.23
N LEU A 76 17.97 14.34 -5.90
CA LEU A 76 17.88 13.14 -6.72
C LEU A 76 16.46 12.57 -6.75
N LYS A 77 15.69 12.69 -5.66
CA LYS A 77 14.27 12.32 -5.64
C LYS A 77 13.44 13.17 -6.61
N VAL A 78 13.65 14.49 -6.62
CA VAL A 78 12.95 15.40 -7.57
C VAL A 78 13.36 15.10 -9.00
N LEU A 79 14.67 14.96 -9.26
CA LEU A 79 15.19 14.56 -10.59
C LEU A 79 14.61 13.22 -11.02
N GLY A 80 14.53 12.24 -10.11
CA GLY A 80 13.93 10.94 -10.37
C GLY A 80 12.45 10.99 -10.73
N VAL A 81 11.69 11.90 -10.12
CA VAL A 81 10.28 12.14 -10.49
C VAL A 81 10.18 12.70 -11.91
N VAL A 82 11.00 13.71 -12.24
CA VAL A 82 10.99 14.35 -13.56
C VAL A 82 11.45 13.38 -14.65
N THR A 83 12.57 12.71 -14.46
CA THR A 83 13.10 11.73 -15.43
C THR A 83 12.13 10.58 -15.67
N ARG A 84 11.49 10.06 -14.60
CA ARG A 84 10.48 9.02 -14.72
C ARG A 84 9.23 9.53 -15.46
N ALA A 85 8.77 10.74 -15.15
CA ALA A 85 7.64 11.35 -15.86
C ALA A 85 7.91 11.46 -17.36
N LEU A 86 9.10 11.93 -17.75
CA LEU A 86 9.49 12.00 -19.16
C LEU A 86 9.61 10.60 -19.80
N SER A 87 10.10 9.61 -19.07
CA SER A 87 10.19 8.22 -19.55
C SER A 87 8.81 7.57 -19.75
N LEU A 88 7.76 8.05 -19.07
CA LEU A 88 6.39 7.60 -19.24
C LEU A 88 5.73 8.20 -20.51
N VAL A 89 6.20 9.35 -21.00
CA VAL A 89 5.59 10.05 -22.13
C VAL A 89 5.47 9.20 -23.40
N PRO A 90 6.52 8.47 -23.89
CA PRO A 90 6.40 7.64 -25.08
C PRO A 90 5.33 6.53 -24.93
N PHE A 91 5.24 5.92 -23.75
CA PHE A 91 4.22 4.93 -23.43
C PHE A 91 2.82 5.57 -23.50
N LEU A 92 2.63 6.74 -22.90
CA LEU A 92 1.34 7.44 -22.88
C LEU A 92 0.89 7.92 -24.26
N ILE A 93 1.81 8.39 -25.11
CA ILE A 93 1.51 8.76 -26.50
C ILE A 93 1.04 7.55 -27.30
N LYS A 94 1.64 6.36 -27.05
CA LYS A 94 1.23 5.10 -27.69
C LYS A 94 -0.12 4.60 -27.18
N GLU A 95 -0.28 4.52 -25.87
CA GLU A 95 -1.46 3.92 -25.23
C GLU A 95 -2.69 4.84 -25.22
N ARG A 96 -2.51 6.15 -25.19
CA ARG A 96 -3.56 7.18 -25.17
C ARG A 96 -4.65 6.93 -24.13
N PRO A 97 -4.31 6.78 -22.83
CA PRO A 97 -5.32 6.54 -21.81
C PRO A 97 -6.25 7.74 -21.63
N ASN A 98 -7.51 7.44 -21.34
CA ASN A 98 -8.53 8.46 -21.05
C ASN A 98 -8.43 8.99 -19.62
N LEU A 99 -7.89 8.18 -18.70
CA LEU A 99 -7.76 8.48 -17.29
C LEU A 99 -6.50 7.82 -16.72
N ALA A 100 -5.81 8.53 -15.84
CA ALA A 100 -4.69 8.03 -15.06
C ALA A 100 -5.11 7.84 -13.59
N VAL A 101 -4.74 6.72 -12.98
CA VAL A 101 -5.07 6.39 -11.58
C VAL A 101 -3.81 5.92 -10.88
N SER A 102 -3.52 6.43 -9.68
CA SER A 102 -2.43 5.95 -8.84
C SER A 102 -2.69 6.13 -7.35
N HIS A 103 -1.85 5.51 -6.55
CA HIS A 103 -1.80 5.78 -5.12
C HIS A 103 -0.60 6.70 -4.81
N GLY A 104 -0.76 7.99 -5.14
CA GLY A 104 0.24 9.03 -4.85
C GLY A 104 1.48 9.05 -5.74
N SER A 105 1.43 8.53 -6.99
CA SER A 105 2.56 8.60 -7.91
C SER A 105 2.78 10.02 -8.46
N ARG A 106 3.83 10.67 -7.97
CA ARG A 106 4.19 12.03 -8.41
C ARG A 106 4.61 12.08 -9.88
N ALA A 107 5.29 11.05 -10.36
CA ALA A 107 5.70 10.96 -11.76
C ALA A 107 4.48 10.80 -12.69
N GLN A 108 3.46 10.04 -12.27
CA GLN A 108 2.22 9.93 -13.02
C GLN A 108 1.46 11.25 -13.08
N ILE A 109 1.33 11.96 -11.95
CA ILE A 109 0.67 13.27 -11.90
C ILE A 109 1.34 14.25 -12.88
N LEU A 110 2.68 14.30 -12.86
CA LEU A 110 3.45 15.17 -13.75
C LEU A 110 3.26 14.77 -15.22
N ALA A 111 3.42 13.49 -15.57
CA ALA A 111 3.27 13.01 -16.95
C ALA A 111 1.83 13.22 -17.47
N SER A 112 0.83 12.98 -16.63
CA SER A 112 -0.58 13.24 -16.95
C SER A 112 -0.84 14.71 -17.20
N SER A 113 -0.29 15.60 -16.36
CA SER A 113 -0.43 17.05 -16.52
C SER A 113 0.20 17.57 -17.81
N LEU A 114 1.38 17.04 -18.18
CA LEU A 114 2.09 17.40 -19.42
C LEU A 114 1.29 17.02 -20.68
N LEU A 115 0.51 15.95 -20.62
CA LEU A 115 -0.25 15.42 -21.76
C LEU A 115 -1.75 15.75 -21.70
N GLY A 116 -2.19 16.52 -20.72
CA GLY A 116 -3.61 16.87 -20.55
C GLY A 116 -4.50 15.68 -20.16
N ILE A 117 -3.94 14.60 -19.63
CA ILE A 117 -4.68 13.43 -19.17
C ILE A 117 -5.23 13.70 -17.77
N LYS A 118 -6.54 13.51 -17.58
CA LYS A 118 -7.15 13.59 -16.24
C LYS A 118 -6.53 12.54 -15.32
N SER A 119 -6.30 12.91 -14.05
CA SER A 119 -5.67 12.00 -13.09
C SER A 119 -6.44 11.91 -11.78
N ILE A 120 -6.52 10.72 -11.23
CA ILE A 120 -7.03 10.40 -9.91
C ILE A 120 -5.88 9.93 -9.04
N VAL A 121 -5.77 10.49 -7.84
CA VAL A 121 -4.88 10.00 -6.80
C VAL A 121 -5.68 9.42 -5.65
N LEU A 122 -5.43 8.16 -5.33
CA LEU A 122 -5.89 7.57 -4.07
C LEU A 122 -4.84 7.86 -2.99
N ALA A 123 -5.29 8.23 -1.81
CA ALA A 123 -4.42 8.50 -0.67
C ALA A 123 -5.06 7.99 0.63
N ASP A 124 -4.24 7.51 1.56
CA ASP A 124 -4.66 6.92 2.83
C ASP A 124 -3.89 7.49 4.03
N TYR A 125 -3.12 8.56 3.79
CA TYR A 125 -2.32 9.21 4.82
C TYR A 125 -2.21 10.71 4.52
N GLU A 126 -2.74 11.53 5.41
CA GLU A 126 -2.94 12.97 5.23
C GLU A 126 -1.65 13.82 5.35
N PHE A 127 -0.58 13.25 5.88
CA PHE A 127 0.69 13.98 6.08
C PHE A 127 1.71 13.80 4.96
N VAL A 128 1.28 13.32 3.80
CA VAL A 128 2.12 13.28 2.60
C VAL A 128 2.27 14.69 2.03
N GLN A 129 3.52 15.13 1.81
CA GLN A 129 3.78 16.41 1.17
C GLN A 129 3.50 16.34 -0.33
N ASP A 130 2.56 17.14 -0.81
CA ASP A 130 2.21 17.25 -2.22
C ASP A 130 3.28 17.99 -3.03
N LEU A 131 3.34 17.71 -4.33
CA LEU A 131 4.04 18.56 -5.29
C LEU A 131 3.19 19.82 -5.51
N VAL A 132 3.69 20.98 -5.08
CA VAL A 132 2.97 22.26 -5.12
C VAL A 132 2.56 22.66 -6.54
N LEU A 133 3.35 22.28 -7.57
CA LEU A 133 3.19 22.72 -8.97
C LEU A 133 2.22 21.85 -9.79
N PHE A 134 2.10 20.57 -9.49
CA PHE A 134 1.25 19.65 -10.28
C PHE A 134 0.27 18.94 -9.35
N ARG A 135 -1.00 19.04 -9.67
CA ARG A 135 -2.08 18.47 -8.84
C ARG A 135 -2.90 17.48 -9.65
N PRO A 136 -3.37 16.40 -9.02
CA PRO A 136 -4.32 15.50 -9.66
C PRO A 136 -5.65 16.21 -9.93
N SER A 137 -6.41 15.71 -10.89
CA SER A 137 -7.77 16.19 -11.15
C SER A 137 -8.71 15.87 -10.02
N TRP A 138 -8.53 14.69 -9.38
CA TRP A 138 -9.34 14.20 -8.27
C TRP A 138 -8.46 13.48 -7.24
N VAL A 139 -8.88 13.55 -5.98
CA VAL A 139 -8.30 12.79 -4.87
C VAL A 139 -9.38 11.93 -4.24
N ILE A 140 -9.10 10.65 -4.04
CA ILE A 140 -10.01 9.70 -3.39
C ILE A 140 -9.35 9.24 -2.08
N VAL A 141 -10.04 9.42 -0.96
CA VAL A 141 -9.53 9.10 0.38
C VAL A 141 -10.54 8.30 1.19
N PRO A 142 -10.11 7.57 2.23
CA PRO A 142 -11.02 7.04 3.24
C PRO A 142 -11.91 8.13 3.87
N ASP A 143 -13.15 7.81 4.16
CA ASP A 143 -14.08 8.73 4.85
C ASP A 143 -13.63 9.10 6.27
N ILE A 144 -12.79 8.27 6.88
CA ILE A 144 -12.13 8.49 8.18
C ILE A 144 -11.20 9.71 8.15
N ILE A 145 -10.60 10.05 7.00
CA ILE A 145 -9.67 11.19 6.91
C ILE A 145 -10.46 12.50 6.92
N PRO A 146 -10.18 13.44 7.86
CA PRO A 146 -10.87 14.71 7.94
C PRO A 146 -10.68 15.58 6.69
N ASP A 147 -11.70 16.34 6.29
CA ASP A 147 -11.67 17.20 5.09
C ASP A 147 -10.58 18.27 5.17
N GLU A 148 -10.32 18.78 6.37
CA GLU A 148 -9.31 19.79 6.63
C GLU A 148 -7.89 19.29 6.32
N SER A 149 -7.70 17.97 6.42
CA SER A 149 -6.40 17.33 6.24
C SER A 149 -6.04 17.05 4.78
N VAL A 150 -7.04 17.09 3.86
CA VAL A 150 -6.83 16.70 2.45
C VAL A 150 -6.46 17.89 1.56
N GLY A 151 -6.35 19.11 2.12
CA GLY A 151 -5.93 20.31 1.43
C GLY A 151 -7.08 21.20 0.91
N PRO A 152 -6.77 22.34 0.25
CA PRO A 152 -7.73 23.43 0.05
C PRO A 152 -8.78 23.19 -1.04
N ARG A 153 -8.70 22.11 -1.83
CA ARG A 153 -9.64 21.83 -2.94
C ARG A 153 -10.72 20.83 -2.56
N LYS A 154 -11.58 21.14 -1.62
CA LYS A 154 -12.67 20.27 -1.16
C LYS A 154 -13.55 19.72 -2.30
N ASN A 155 -13.75 20.48 -3.38
CA ASN A 155 -14.61 20.10 -4.50
C ASN A 155 -14.06 18.99 -5.42
N HIS A 156 -12.83 18.55 -5.21
CA HIS A 156 -12.19 17.50 -6.00
C HIS A 156 -11.78 16.29 -5.12
N ILE A 157 -12.31 16.24 -3.90
CA ILE A 157 -12.08 15.16 -2.95
C ILE A 157 -13.31 14.27 -2.89
N LEU A 158 -13.10 12.98 -3.11
CA LEU A 158 -14.13 11.95 -2.99
C LEU A 158 -13.77 11.03 -1.84
N LYS A 159 -14.76 10.63 -1.06
CA LYS A 159 -14.55 9.79 0.13
C LYS A 159 -15.19 8.43 -0.05
N TYR A 160 -14.42 7.37 0.17
CA TYR A 160 -14.94 6.01 0.20
C TYR A 160 -15.04 5.49 1.62
N ARG A 161 -16.03 4.62 1.85
CA ARG A 161 -16.27 4.01 3.16
C ARG A 161 -15.21 2.96 3.49
N GLY A 162 -14.60 3.08 4.67
CA GLY A 162 -13.60 2.13 5.16
C GLY A 162 -12.17 2.58 4.91
N MET A 163 -11.24 1.62 4.82
CA MET A 163 -9.81 1.88 4.60
C MET A 163 -9.29 1.20 3.33
N LYS A 164 -8.07 1.53 2.93
CA LYS A 164 -7.44 0.99 1.72
C LYS A 164 -7.41 -0.55 1.71
N GLU A 165 -7.13 -1.14 2.83
CA GLU A 165 -7.00 -2.58 3.00
C GLU A 165 -8.35 -3.29 2.78
N ASP A 166 -9.49 -2.63 3.01
CA ASP A 166 -10.82 -3.16 2.73
C ASP A 166 -11.11 -3.33 1.22
N VAL A 167 -10.24 -2.81 0.35
CA VAL A 167 -10.33 -3.01 -1.10
C VAL A 167 -9.92 -4.43 -1.49
N TYR A 168 -8.86 -4.97 -0.88
CA TYR A 168 -8.25 -6.23 -1.32
C TYR A 168 -8.27 -7.35 -0.28
N VAL A 169 -8.24 -7.06 1.02
CA VAL A 169 -8.33 -8.06 2.08
C VAL A 169 -9.62 -8.89 2.01
N PRO A 170 -10.80 -8.35 1.67
CA PRO A 170 -12.01 -9.16 1.51
C PRO A 170 -11.93 -10.27 0.46
N SER A 171 -10.97 -10.21 -0.47
CA SER A 171 -10.72 -11.26 -1.45
C SER A 171 -9.62 -12.23 -1.05
N PHE A 172 -9.05 -12.06 0.13
CA PHE A 172 -7.99 -12.90 0.67
C PHE A 172 -8.44 -14.36 0.78
N LYS A 173 -7.54 -15.26 0.41
CA LYS A 173 -7.69 -16.70 0.59
C LYS A 173 -6.47 -17.23 1.32
N ALA A 174 -6.71 -17.84 2.46
CA ALA A 174 -5.65 -18.42 3.25
C ALA A 174 -4.96 -19.56 2.50
N ASN A 175 -3.63 -19.49 2.40
CA ASN A 175 -2.78 -20.53 1.82
C ASN A 175 -1.64 -20.84 2.78
N PRO A 176 -1.64 -22.03 3.41
CA PRO A 176 -0.64 -22.42 4.40
C PRO A 176 0.75 -22.68 3.80
N SER A 177 0.92 -22.68 2.47
CA SER A 177 2.22 -22.93 1.83
C SER A 177 3.32 -21.99 2.34
N VAL A 178 2.98 -20.76 2.73
CA VAL A 178 3.91 -19.77 3.28
C VAL A 178 4.64 -20.30 4.54
N ARG A 179 3.99 -21.12 5.36
CA ARG A 179 4.63 -21.74 6.53
C ARG A 179 5.70 -22.74 6.11
N ASN A 180 5.39 -23.59 5.13
CA ASN A 180 6.33 -24.59 4.60
C ASN A 180 7.52 -23.92 3.91
N GLU A 181 7.26 -22.87 3.10
CA GLU A 181 8.30 -22.09 2.41
C GLU A 181 9.30 -21.45 3.40
N LEU A 182 8.82 -21.04 4.57
CA LEU A 182 9.64 -20.46 5.63
C LEU A 182 10.20 -21.50 6.63
N GLY A 183 9.85 -22.77 6.47
CA GLY A 183 10.25 -23.85 7.38
C GLY A 183 9.67 -23.68 8.79
N LEU A 184 8.45 -23.17 8.89
CA LEU A 184 7.71 -22.99 10.14
C LEU A 184 6.88 -24.24 10.44
N THR A 185 6.83 -24.61 11.72
CA THR A 185 6.07 -25.76 12.22
C THR A 185 4.85 -25.30 13.03
N ASP A 186 3.91 -26.23 13.28
CA ASP A 186 2.74 -25.93 14.11
C ASP A 186 3.09 -25.70 15.60
N GLN A 187 4.30 -26.01 16.00
CA GLN A 187 4.79 -25.76 17.37
C GLN A 187 5.32 -24.33 17.54
N ASP A 188 5.69 -23.66 16.45
CA ASP A 188 6.27 -22.32 16.51
C ASP A 188 5.21 -21.26 16.83
N MET A 189 5.52 -20.36 17.75
CA MET A 189 4.84 -19.08 17.87
C MET A 189 5.47 -18.13 16.85
N VAL A 190 4.71 -17.73 15.84
CA VAL A 190 5.20 -16.95 14.70
C VAL A 190 4.89 -15.48 14.87
N VAL A 191 5.91 -14.64 14.81
CA VAL A 191 5.78 -13.18 14.86
C VAL A 191 6.32 -12.58 13.58
N SER A 192 5.47 -11.90 12.83
CA SER A 192 5.93 -11.11 11.69
C SER A 192 6.39 -9.73 12.15
N VAL A 193 7.63 -9.38 11.81
CA VAL A 193 8.24 -8.10 12.19
C VAL A 193 8.63 -7.30 10.96
N ARG A 194 8.16 -6.05 10.87
CA ARG A 194 8.57 -5.10 9.84
C ARG A 194 9.35 -3.95 10.47
N PRO A 195 10.64 -3.79 10.17
CA PRO A 195 11.41 -2.67 10.69
C PRO A 195 10.87 -1.31 10.26
N PRO A 196 11.22 -0.21 10.97
CA PRO A 196 10.85 1.15 10.59
C PRO A 196 11.34 1.53 9.20
N ALA A 197 10.68 2.50 8.58
CA ALA A 197 11.05 3.02 7.26
C ALA A 197 12.17 4.07 7.38
N SER A 198 13.42 3.64 7.65
CA SER A 198 14.57 4.51 7.91
C SER A 198 14.89 5.49 6.76
N GLU A 199 14.40 5.27 5.55
CA GLU A 199 14.56 6.16 4.39
C GLU A 199 13.39 7.11 4.14
N ALA A 200 12.32 7.00 4.92
CA ALA A 200 11.15 7.86 4.79
C ALA A 200 11.42 9.23 5.43
N HIS A 201 10.81 10.27 4.88
CA HIS A 201 10.90 11.63 5.42
C HIS A 201 10.22 11.80 6.80
N TYR A 202 9.34 10.89 7.16
CA TYR A 202 8.65 10.83 8.46
C TYR A 202 9.35 9.90 9.48
N HIS A 203 10.54 9.38 9.15
CA HIS A 203 11.31 8.53 10.05
C HIS A 203 11.70 9.27 11.33
N ARG A 204 11.69 8.56 12.44
CA ARG A 204 12.09 9.02 13.76
C ARG A 204 13.03 8.00 14.42
N PRO A 205 14.14 8.44 15.05
CA PRO A 205 15.09 7.55 15.73
C PRO A 205 14.45 6.70 16.82
N GLU A 206 13.40 7.20 17.47
CA GLU A 206 12.66 6.49 18.51
C GLU A 206 12.01 5.19 17.96
N SER A 207 11.69 5.14 16.66
CA SER A 207 11.21 3.92 16.02
C SER A 207 12.29 2.84 15.93
N ASP A 208 13.57 3.22 15.73
CA ASP A 208 14.68 2.27 15.65
C ASP A 208 15.03 1.75 17.06
N GLU A 209 14.94 2.60 18.08
CA GLU A 209 15.07 2.19 19.48
C GLU A 209 13.99 1.14 19.83
N LEU A 210 12.73 1.47 19.58
CA LEU A 210 11.62 0.53 19.82
C LEU A 210 11.78 -0.77 19.06
N PHE A 211 12.25 -0.71 17.82
CA PHE A 211 12.53 -1.92 17.05
C PHE A 211 13.58 -2.81 17.73
N SER A 212 14.65 -2.20 18.26
CA SER A 212 15.70 -2.93 18.99
C SER A 212 15.16 -3.57 20.26
N VAL A 213 14.40 -2.83 21.06
CA VAL A 213 13.80 -3.33 22.31
C VAL A 213 12.80 -4.47 22.01
N VAL A 214 12.01 -4.33 20.95
CA VAL A 214 11.11 -5.43 20.52
C VAL A 214 11.89 -6.69 20.14
N MET A 215 12.98 -6.55 19.37
CA MET A 215 13.79 -7.71 18.97
C MET A 215 14.42 -8.40 20.19
N GLU A 216 14.90 -7.63 21.16
CA GLU A 216 15.43 -8.16 22.42
C GLU A 216 14.35 -8.87 23.24
N TYR A 217 13.18 -8.25 23.38
CA TYR A 217 12.03 -8.81 24.09
C TYR A 217 11.56 -10.13 23.46
N LEU A 218 11.41 -10.18 22.15
CA LEU A 218 11.02 -11.42 21.45
C LEU A 218 12.12 -12.47 21.53
N ASN A 219 13.39 -12.06 21.51
CA ASN A 219 14.51 -12.98 21.67
C ASN A 219 14.59 -13.61 23.06
N SER A 220 14.15 -12.95 24.11
CA SER A 220 14.12 -13.52 25.45
C SER A 220 13.15 -14.72 25.59
N GLN A 221 12.29 -14.94 24.59
CA GLN A 221 11.27 -15.99 24.59
C GLN A 221 11.72 -17.22 23.76
N PRO A 222 11.81 -18.43 24.33
CA PRO A 222 12.45 -19.57 23.67
C PRO A 222 11.68 -20.09 22.44
N ASN A 223 10.35 -19.98 22.43
CA ASN A 223 9.48 -20.61 21.43
C ASN A 223 9.02 -19.67 20.32
N ILE A 224 9.62 -18.48 20.21
CA ILE A 224 9.25 -17.51 19.18
C ILE A 224 10.12 -17.67 17.94
N LYS A 225 9.47 -17.74 16.78
CA LYS A 225 10.06 -17.57 15.46
C LYS A 225 9.68 -16.20 14.91
N ILE A 226 10.67 -15.39 14.61
CA ILE A 226 10.50 -14.04 14.07
C ILE A 226 10.68 -14.12 12.56
N VAL A 227 9.63 -13.84 11.78
CA VAL A 227 9.75 -13.62 10.34
C VAL A 227 9.95 -12.12 10.12
N LEU A 228 11.17 -11.74 9.78
CA LEU A 228 11.56 -10.35 9.65
C LEU A 228 11.59 -9.94 8.17
N LEU A 229 10.90 -8.84 7.85
CA LEU A 229 10.73 -8.33 6.50
C LEU A 229 11.49 -7.01 6.31
N PRO A 230 12.78 -7.02 5.95
CA PRO A 230 13.52 -5.80 5.63
C PRO A 230 12.89 -5.06 4.44
N ARG A 231 13.11 -3.76 4.37
CA ARG A 231 12.58 -2.93 3.26
C ARG A 231 13.52 -2.87 2.08
N ASN A 232 14.81 -3.09 2.33
CA ASN A 232 15.87 -3.07 1.32
C ASN A 232 17.09 -3.86 1.83
N ALA A 233 18.03 -4.15 0.91
CA ALA A 233 19.24 -4.92 1.21
C ALA A 233 20.12 -4.29 2.30
N ARG A 234 20.15 -2.96 2.41
CA ARG A 234 20.91 -2.28 3.47
C ARG A 234 20.36 -2.61 4.86
N GLN A 235 19.03 -2.50 5.03
CA GLN A 235 18.39 -2.83 6.31
C GLN A 235 18.52 -4.32 6.63
N GLU A 236 18.50 -5.18 5.63
CA GLU A 236 18.79 -6.61 5.80
C GLU A 236 20.21 -6.83 6.30
N ALA A 237 21.21 -6.18 5.71
CA ALA A 237 22.60 -6.28 6.15
C ALA A 237 22.80 -5.78 7.58
N GLU A 238 22.17 -4.67 7.96
CA GLU A 238 22.18 -4.12 9.32
C GLU A 238 21.59 -5.13 10.33
N VAL A 239 20.47 -5.79 9.99
CA VAL A 239 19.85 -6.82 10.83
C VAL A 239 20.76 -8.06 10.97
N ARG A 240 21.33 -8.54 9.87
CA ARG A 240 22.24 -9.68 9.86
C ARG A 240 23.49 -9.42 10.70
N GLN A 241 24.01 -8.21 10.66
CA GLN A 241 25.16 -7.80 11.46
C GLN A 241 24.81 -7.69 12.95
N LYS A 242 23.61 -7.19 13.28
CA LYS A 242 23.22 -6.94 14.69
C LYS A 242 22.80 -8.23 15.41
N TRP A 243 22.18 -9.18 14.73
CA TRP A 243 21.65 -10.41 15.33
C TRP A 243 22.08 -11.69 14.59
N PRO A 244 23.40 -11.94 14.39
CA PRO A 244 23.89 -13.08 13.63
C PRO A 244 23.49 -14.42 14.24
N ASP A 245 23.52 -14.54 15.58
CA ASP A 245 23.18 -15.76 16.30
C ASP A 245 21.69 -16.13 16.16
N LEU A 246 20.80 -15.15 16.13
CA LEU A 246 19.37 -15.41 15.94
C LEU A 246 19.07 -15.96 14.54
N ILE A 247 19.82 -15.50 13.54
CA ILE A 247 19.67 -15.94 12.16
C ILE A 247 20.27 -17.34 12.00
N SER A 248 21.46 -17.61 12.54
CA SER A 248 22.11 -18.93 12.45
C SER A 248 21.29 -20.01 13.17
N GLN A 249 20.64 -19.69 14.29
CA GLN A 249 19.73 -20.55 15.03
C GLN A 249 18.32 -20.63 14.42
N ARG A 250 18.07 -19.97 13.28
CA ARG A 250 16.74 -19.86 12.64
C ARG A 250 15.64 -19.37 13.59
N ARG A 251 15.99 -18.54 14.56
CA ARG A 251 15.03 -17.80 15.40
C ARG A 251 14.52 -16.55 14.70
N VAL A 252 15.38 -15.93 13.90
CA VAL A 252 15.02 -14.87 12.93
C VAL A 252 15.13 -15.45 11.52
N ILE A 253 14.05 -15.40 10.79
CA ILE A 253 13.93 -15.85 9.40
C ILE A 253 13.72 -14.61 8.54
N ILE A 254 14.64 -14.37 7.62
CA ILE A 254 14.50 -13.34 6.58
C ILE A 254 14.19 -14.07 5.28
N PRO A 255 13.01 -13.89 4.68
CA PRO A 255 12.67 -14.57 3.43
C PRO A 255 13.64 -14.15 2.30
N GLU A 256 14.15 -15.14 1.56
CA GLU A 256 15.06 -14.90 0.42
C GLU A 256 14.34 -14.36 -0.81
N ARG A 257 13.04 -14.56 -0.88
CA ARG A 257 12.17 -14.10 -1.98
C ARG A 257 10.97 -13.36 -1.41
N VAL A 258 10.28 -12.62 -2.27
CA VAL A 258 8.99 -12.02 -1.92
C VAL A 258 8.03 -13.13 -1.52
N VAL A 259 7.39 -12.93 -0.37
CA VAL A 259 6.34 -13.80 0.16
C VAL A 259 4.98 -13.10 0.06
N ASP A 260 3.92 -13.90 0.04
CA ASP A 260 2.57 -13.37 0.16
C ASP A 260 2.38 -12.74 1.55
N GLY A 261 2.37 -11.40 1.58
CA GLY A 261 2.32 -10.63 2.83
C GLY A 261 1.04 -10.87 3.64
N LEU A 262 -0.10 -11.02 2.97
CA LEU A 262 -1.37 -11.30 3.67
C LEU A 262 -1.38 -12.69 4.26
N ASN A 263 -0.86 -13.69 3.54
CA ASN A 263 -0.74 -15.05 4.07
C ASN A 263 0.27 -15.11 5.22
N LEU A 264 1.41 -14.41 5.11
CA LEU A 264 2.36 -14.34 6.22
C LEU A 264 1.71 -13.72 7.47
N ILE A 265 1.01 -12.61 7.35
CA ILE A 265 0.29 -11.96 8.46
C ILE A 265 -0.77 -12.91 9.03
N TRP A 266 -1.57 -13.54 8.16
CA TRP A 266 -2.64 -14.45 8.57
C TRP A 266 -2.14 -15.64 9.40
N PHE A 267 -0.99 -16.19 9.02
CA PHE A 267 -0.37 -17.33 9.73
C PHE A 267 0.60 -16.91 10.86
N SER A 268 0.67 -15.62 11.18
CA SER A 268 1.37 -15.13 12.38
C SER A 268 0.45 -15.08 13.58
N ASP A 269 1.00 -15.30 14.76
CA ASP A 269 0.28 -15.15 16.04
C ASP A 269 0.03 -13.65 16.33
N PHE A 270 0.99 -12.81 15.98
CA PHE A 270 0.84 -11.36 15.99
C PHE A 270 1.87 -10.70 15.08
N VAL A 271 1.68 -9.40 14.87
CA VAL A 271 2.54 -8.55 14.02
C VAL A 271 3.12 -7.41 14.84
N VAL A 272 4.41 -7.11 14.64
CA VAL A 272 5.04 -5.87 15.11
C VAL A 272 5.58 -5.10 13.90
N SER A 273 5.12 -3.88 13.69
CA SER A 273 5.51 -3.18 12.47
C SER A 273 5.75 -1.67 12.67
N GLY A 274 6.86 -1.18 12.09
CA GLY A 274 7.15 0.23 11.92
C GLY A 274 6.59 0.81 10.61
N GLY A 275 5.56 0.17 10.00
CA GLY A 275 4.98 0.61 8.73
C GLY A 275 3.47 0.53 8.69
N GLY A 276 2.80 1.62 8.25
CA GLY A 276 1.35 1.75 8.27
C GLY A 276 0.61 0.64 7.52
N THR A 277 1.04 0.26 6.31
CA THR A 277 0.32 -0.75 5.51
C THR A 277 0.23 -2.10 6.21
N MET A 278 1.35 -2.65 6.70
CA MET A 278 1.34 -3.96 7.37
C MET A 278 0.51 -3.94 8.67
N ASN A 279 0.54 -2.81 9.39
CA ASN A 279 -0.32 -2.60 10.56
C ASN A 279 -1.81 -2.70 10.19
N ARG A 280 -2.21 -2.02 9.12
CA ARG A 280 -3.60 -1.98 8.66
C ARG A 280 -4.05 -3.29 8.03
N GLU A 281 -3.17 -3.98 7.30
CA GLU A 281 -3.41 -5.33 6.78
C GLU A 281 -3.67 -6.32 7.93
N ALA A 282 -2.83 -6.29 8.97
CA ALA A 282 -3.02 -7.13 10.16
C ALA A 282 -4.34 -6.81 10.86
N ALA A 283 -4.64 -5.52 11.06
CA ALA A 283 -5.91 -5.08 11.63
C ALA A 283 -7.12 -5.50 10.77
N ALA A 284 -7.02 -5.44 9.44
CA ALA A 284 -8.06 -5.87 8.52
C ALA A 284 -8.30 -7.39 8.56
N LEU A 285 -7.24 -8.16 8.74
CA LEU A 285 -7.29 -9.62 8.90
C LEU A 285 -7.70 -10.05 10.33
N GLY A 286 -7.82 -9.12 11.29
CA GLY A 286 -8.10 -9.46 12.69
C GLY A 286 -6.92 -10.12 13.40
N VAL A 287 -5.70 -9.91 12.92
CA VAL A 287 -4.47 -10.38 13.54
C VAL A 287 -3.99 -9.34 14.55
N PRO A 288 -3.67 -9.69 15.80
CA PRO A 288 -3.13 -8.76 16.78
C PRO A 288 -1.91 -8.02 16.22
N VAL A 289 -1.89 -6.69 16.34
CA VAL A 289 -0.84 -5.89 15.76
C VAL A 289 -0.37 -4.77 16.68
N TYR A 290 0.93 -4.61 16.76
CA TYR A 290 1.63 -3.65 17.58
C TYR A 290 2.46 -2.71 16.70
N SER A 291 2.11 -1.43 16.70
CA SER A 291 2.78 -0.42 15.88
C SER A 291 3.91 0.24 16.65
N ILE A 292 5.13 0.14 16.14
CA ILE A 292 6.31 0.87 16.61
C ILE A 292 6.60 2.11 15.76
N PHE A 293 5.62 2.56 14.98
CA PHE A 293 5.72 3.77 14.17
C PHE A 293 5.65 5.02 15.07
N ARG A 294 6.68 5.89 15.00
CA ARG A 294 6.79 7.13 15.82
C ARG A 294 6.68 8.42 15.01
N GLY A 295 6.32 8.34 13.73
CA GLY A 295 5.92 9.51 12.93
C GLY A 295 4.57 10.08 13.37
N LYS A 296 4.05 11.04 12.62
CA LYS A 296 2.68 11.54 12.84
C LYS A 296 1.68 10.41 12.58
N ILE A 297 0.89 10.07 13.60
CA ILE A 297 -0.14 9.03 13.48
C ILE A 297 -1.28 9.57 12.61
N GLY A 298 -1.55 8.92 11.49
CA GLY A 298 -2.64 9.27 10.58
C GLY A 298 -4.02 8.94 11.13
N ALA A 299 -5.06 9.54 10.56
CA ALA A 299 -6.45 9.35 10.98
C ALA A 299 -6.87 7.89 10.96
N VAL A 300 -6.45 7.12 9.94
CA VAL A 300 -6.79 5.68 9.83
C VAL A 300 -6.15 4.88 10.97
N ASP A 301 -4.87 5.11 11.28
CA ASP A 301 -4.19 4.36 12.35
C ASP A 301 -4.73 4.74 13.72
N ARG A 302 -5.10 6.02 13.93
CA ARG A 302 -5.77 6.50 15.15
C ARG A 302 -7.13 5.82 15.33
N TYR A 303 -7.95 5.82 14.29
CA TYR A 303 -9.24 5.13 14.28
C TYR A 303 -9.08 3.64 14.64
N LEU A 304 -8.13 2.93 14.04
CA LEU A 304 -7.88 1.53 14.36
C LEU A 304 -7.43 1.32 15.81
N SER A 305 -6.65 2.25 16.35
CA SER A 305 -6.22 2.21 17.76
C SER A 305 -7.40 2.43 18.72
N GLU A 306 -8.27 3.39 18.42
CA GLU A 306 -9.49 3.66 19.19
C GLU A 306 -10.47 2.48 19.17
N GLN A 307 -10.51 1.74 18.05
CA GLN A 307 -11.31 0.52 17.92
C GLN A 307 -10.65 -0.72 18.55
N GLY A 308 -9.47 -0.59 19.17
CA GLY A 308 -8.73 -1.71 19.74
C GLY A 308 -8.17 -2.71 18.70
N ARG A 309 -8.15 -2.33 17.42
CA ARG A 309 -7.64 -3.15 16.30
C ARG A 309 -6.16 -2.95 16.03
N LEU A 310 -5.56 -1.95 16.64
CA LEU A 310 -4.14 -1.61 16.56
C LEU A 310 -3.67 -1.14 17.92
N THR A 311 -2.56 -1.69 18.42
CA THR A 311 -1.93 -1.22 19.67
C THR A 311 -0.72 -0.37 19.35
N LEU A 312 -0.70 0.88 19.83
CA LEU A 312 0.45 1.77 19.70
C LEU A 312 1.48 1.48 20.79
N ILE A 313 2.72 1.18 20.37
CA ILE A 313 3.89 1.05 21.24
C ILE A 313 4.63 2.37 21.18
N GLU A 314 4.59 3.12 22.28
CA GLU A 314 5.05 4.50 22.32
C GLU A 314 6.34 4.69 23.11
N SER A 315 6.66 3.74 23.98
CA SER A 315 7.86 3.75 24.82
C SER A 315 8.45 2.32 24.92
N PRO A 316 9.73 2.18 25.31
CA PRO A 316 10.33 0.88 25.62
C PRO A 316 9.53 0.06 26.65
N GLN A 317 8.94 0.72 27.64
CA GLN A 317 8.13 0.07 28.68
C GLN A 317 6.84 -0.54 28.12
N ASP A 318 6.28 0.03 27.05
CA ASP A 318 5.10 -0.50 26.38
C ASP A 318 5.36 -1.87 25.74
N VAL A 319 6.59 -2.16 25.36
CA VAL A 319 6.94 -3.42 24.69
C VAL A 319 6.58 -4.62 25.59
N SER A 320 7.00 -4.61 26.83
CA SER A 320 6.71 -5.70 27.78
C SER A 320 5.30 -5.63 28.37
N SER A 321 4.73 -4.42 28.51
CA SER A 321 3.41 -4.26 29.15
C SER A 321 2.24 -4.43 28.20
N LYS A 322 2.39 -4.08 26.91
CA LYS A 322 1.31 -4.13 25.93
C LYS A 322 1.37 -5.32 24.98
N ILE A 323 2.57 -5.81 24.61
CA ILE A 323 2.70 -6.95 23.71
C ILE A 323 2.33 -8.25 24.44
N LYS A 324 1.23 -8.85 24.01
CA LYS A 324 0.76 -10.13 24.55
C LYS A 324 1.39 -11.29 23.80
N LEU A 325 2.22 -12.06 24.46
CA LEU A 325 2.84 -13.28 23.94
C LEU A 325 1.84 -14.44 24.04
N ALA A 326 0.92 -14.50 23.12
CA ALA A 326 -0.10 -15.52 23.08
C ALA A 326 -0.23 -16.11 21.68
N ARG A 327 -0.34 -17.43 21.58
CA ARG A 327 -0.70 -18.08 20.31
C ARG A 327 -2.14 -17.78 19.95
N ARG A 328 -2.40 -17.56 18.68
CA ARG A 328 -3.77 -17.46 18.19
C ARG A 328 -4.42 -18.84 18.18
N ASN A 329 -5.49 -18.98 18.95
CA ASN A 329 -6.28 -20.21 18.97
C ASN A 329 -7.12 -20.30 17.68
N GLY A 330 -6.81 -21.28 16.84
CA GLY A 330 -7.54 -21.57 15.62
C GLY A 330 -7.40 -20.46 14.57
N ILE A 331 -6.55 -20.68 13.59
CA ILE A 331 -6.55 -19.88 12.37
C ILE A 331 -7.80 -20.30 11.59
N GLY A 332 -8.92 -19.62 11.90
CA GLY A 332 -10.22 -19.88 11.28
C GLY A 332 -10.22 -19.56 9.78
N VAL A 333 -11.35 -19.78 9.13
CA VAL A 333 -11.55 -19.33 7.76
C VAL A 333 -11.81 -17.82 7.79
N PHE A 334 -10.99 -17.05 7.07
CA PHE A 334 -11.25 -15.62 6.91
C PHE A 334 -12.58 -15.41 6.18
N GLN A 335 -13.52 -14.75 6.84
CA GLN A 335 -14.82 -14.45 6.26
C GLN A 335 -14.97 -12.93 6.11
N SER A 336 -15.00 -12.45 4.90
CA SER A 336 -15.41 -11.08 4.60
C SER A 336 -16.32 -11.06 3.39
N ASN A 337 -17.56 -10.64 3.59
CA ASN A 337 -18.61 -10.67 2.57
C ASN A 337 -18.88 -9.32 1.91
N SER A 338 -18.37 -8.22 2.45
CA SER A 338 -18.69 -6.87 2.00
C SER A 338 -17.45 -6.18 1.43
N ARG A 339 -17.60 -5.53 0.27
CA ARG A 339 -16.54 -4.77 -0.41
C ARG A 339 -16.96 -3.32 -0.71
N PRO A 340 -17.48 -2.57 0.27
CA PRO A 340 -17.96 -1.21 0.01
C PRO A 340 -16.84 -0.28 -0.45
N ALA A 341 -15.63 -0.42 0.08
CA ALA A 341 -14.47 0.38 -0.32
C ALA A 341 -14.13 0.20 -1.81
N LEU A 342 -14.03 -1.07 -2.26
CA LEU A 342 -13.78 -1.39 -3.66
C LEU A 342 -14.87 -0.82 -4.57
N GLN A 343 -16.14 -1.03 -4.21
CA GLN A 343 -17.28 -0.57 -5.01
C GLN A 343 -17.31 0.96 -5.10
N ASN A 344 -17.15 1.69 -3.99
CA ASN A 344 -17.14 3.16 -4.01
C ASN A 344 -16.00 3.71 -4.88
N ILE A 345 -14.78 3.13 -4.78
CA ILE A 345 -13.65 3.55 -5.60
C ILE A 345 -13.92 3.30 -7.08
N LEU A 346 -14.50 2.14 -7.43
CA LEU A 346 -14.85 1.83 -8.82
C LEU A 346 -15.90 2.79 -9.37
N ASP A 347 -16.95 3.08 -8.61
CA ASP A 347 -17.99 4.00 -9.02
C ASP A 347 -17.42 5.41 -9.27
N PHE A 348 -16.54 5.90 -8.39
CA PHE A 348 -15.86 7.19 -8.60
C PHE A 348 -14.96 7.19 -9.86
N ILE A 349 -14.19 6.12 -10.09
CA ILE A 349 -13.34 6.02 -11.28
C ILE A 349 -14.20 6.02 -12.55
N ILE A 350 -15.30 5.27 -12.56
CA ILE A 350 -16.21 5.15 -13.70
C ILE A 350 -16.93 6.46 -13.95
N ASP A 351 -17.48 7.09 -12.92
CA ASP A 351 -18.17 8.38 -13.07
C ASP A 351 -17.25 9.48 -13.58
N ILE A 352 -15.97 9.49 -13.14
CA ILE A 352 -14.98 10.45 -13.63
C ILE A 352 -14.64 10.20 -15.10
N VAL A 353 -14.39 8.96 -15.48
CA VAL A 353 -13.99 8.63 -16.86
C VAL A 353 -15.14 8.80 -17.84
N GLU A 354 -16.37 8.57 -17.42
CA GLU A 354 -17.59 8.74 -18.22
C GLU A 354 -18.20 10.14 -18.12
N LEU A 355 -17.53 11.06 -17.41
CA LEU A 355 -17.97 12.45 -17.23
C LEU A 355 -19.35 12.59 -16.54
N ARG A 356 -19.74 11.61 -15.73
CA ARG A 356 -21.02 11.58 -15.00
C ARG A 356 -21.02 12.39 -13.70
N ILE A 357 -19.85 12.80 -13.19
CA ILE A 357 -19.81 13.61 -11.97
C ILE A 357 -20.43 14.97 -12.28
N PRO A 358 -21.54 15.36 -11.63
CA PRO A 358 -22.05 16.71 -11.70
C PRO A 358 -20.92 17.65 -11.24
N LYS A 359 -20.71 18.76 -11.95
CA LYS A 359 -19.96 19.87 -11.38
C LYS A 359 -20.60 20.16 -10.03
N LEU A 360 -19.93 19.78 -8.93
CA LEU A 360 -20.39 20.14 -7.59
C LEU A 360 -20.63 21.63 -7.63
N SER A 361 -21.92 22.01 -7.57
CA SER A 361 -22.35 23.39 -7.59
C SER A 361 -21.58 24.14 -6.53
N SER A 362 -20.90 25.20 -6.90
CA SER A 362 -20.43 26.21 -5.98
C SER A 362 -21.56 26.49 -4.98
N SER A 363 -21.35 26.17 -3.72
CA SER A 363 -22.27 26.56 -2.65
C SER A 363 -22.55 28.04 -2.80
N PRO A 364 -23.81 28.50 -2.70
CA PRO A 364 -24.10 29.90 -2.74
C PRO A 364 -23.35 30.56 -1.57
N SER A 365 -22.58 31.61 -1.91
CA SER A 365 -22.00 32.53 -0.95
C SER A 365 -23.11 33.00 -0.02
N VAL A 366 -23.07 32.57 1.23
CA VAL A 366 -23.85 33.19 2.29
C VAL A 366 -23.24 34.58 2.49
N LEU A 367 -23.97 35.58 2.11
CA LEU A 367 -23.77 36.97 2.47
C LEU A 367 -23.80 37.19 3.97
#